data_861a715c24476ea1cb6e76f1d9b90ff5
#
_entry.id   861a715c24476ea1cb6e76f1d9b90ff5
#
_cell.length_a   1.000
_cell.length_b   1.000
_cell.length_c   1.000
_cell.angle_alpha   90.00
_cell.angle_beta   90.00
_cell.angle_gamma   90.00
#
_symmetry.space_group_name_H-M   'P 1'
#
loop_
_entity.id
_entity.type
_entity.pdbx_description
1 polymer ?
#
loop_
_entity_poly.entity_id
_entity_poly.type
_entity_poly.pdbx_seq_one_letter_code
_entity_poly.pdbx_strand_id
1 'polypeptide(L)'
;MKNLNLLYHQNTFNWNRFRYFMTWSLYEVDENSEEEKHRELKPLTFCNGKTQQDVVKEILNAIEEGHKIIFVHGVCGTGKSAIALNVARKLGKTSVVVPVKGLQAQYKKDYEGNKYLLKENGDRLKISVMTGRKNHVCKFLKDNQSAIPRIKQEINAKLHDIFEGK
;
A
#
# COMPACT_ATOMS: atom_id res chain seq x y z
N MET A 1 32.25 46.14 -0.59
CA MET A 1 31.94 44.72 -0.56
C MET A 1 31.51 44.35 0.85
N LYS A 2 30.23 44.23 1.11
CA LYS A 2 29.69 43.86 2.43
C LYS A 2 29.32 42.39 2.40
N ASN A 3 30.03 41.57 3.17
CA ASN A 3 29.73 40.16 3.38
C ASN A 3 28.40 40.03 4.12
N LEU A 4 27.42 39.47 3.47
CA LEU A 4 26.16 39.02 4.09
C LEU A 4 26.42 37.63 4.69
N ASN A 5 26.79 37.58 5.97
CA ASN A 5 26.74 36.37 6.75
C ASN A 5 25.29 36.05 7.05
N LEU A 6 24.71 35.17 6.24
CA LEU A 6 23.45 34.50 6.57
C LEU A 6 23.68 33.61 7.78
N LEU A 7 23.27 34.11 8.95
CA LEU A 7 23.10 33.31 10.16
C LEU A 7 21.99 32.28 9.88
N TYR A 8 22.36 31.07 9.46
CA TYR A 8 21.55 29.91 9.55
C TYR A 8 21.33 29.60 11.02
N HIS A 9 20.28 30.13 11.61
CA HIS A 9 19.75 29.57 12.85
C HIS A 9 19.36 28.12 12.52
N GLN A 10 20.23 27.20 12.88
CA GLN A 10 19.85 25.78 13.04
C GLN A 10 18.88 25.73 14.23
N ASN A 11 17.61 26.06 13.95
CA ASN A 11 16.53 25.50 14.72
C ASN A 11 16.61 24.00 14.46
N THR A 12 17.22 23.27 15.36
CA THR A 12 17.18 21.83 15.46
C THR A 12 15.73 21.43 15.79
N PHE A 13 14.84 21.70 14.85
CA PHE A 13 13.54 21.09 14.84
C PHE A 13 13.84 19.59 14.74
N ASN A 14 13.58 18.87 15.82
CA ASN A 14 13.93 17.46 15.92
C ASN A 14 13.01 16.68 14.97
N TRP A 15 13.40 16.65 13.69
CA TRP A 15 12.72 15.94 12.59
C TRP A 15 12.45 14.48 12.96
N ASN A 16 13.32 13.87 13.78
CA ASN A 16 13.13 12.52 14.28
C ASN A 16 11.85 12.43 15.15
N ARG A 17 11.60 13.40 16.02
CA ARG A 17 10.41 13.39 16.88
C ARG A 17 9.12 13.64 16.10
N PHE A 18 9.17 14.48 15.05
CA PHE A 18 8.00 14.74 14.19
C PHE A 18 7.74 13.58 13.22
N ARG A 19 8.79 12.91 12.76
CA ARG A 19 8.73 11.73 11.90
C ARG A 19 8.04 10.55 12.57
N TYR A 20 8.14 10.44 13.89
CA TYR A 20 7.47 9.39 14.69
C TYR A 20 6.03 9.70 15.04
N PHE A 21 5.61 10.98 15.02
CA PHE A 21 4.28 11.37 15.48
C PHE A 21 3.17 10.86 14.55
N MET A 22 3.46 10.59 13.28
CA MET A 22 2.50 10.11 12.28
C MET A 22 2.92 8.76 11.66
N THR A 23 3.47 7.84 12.48
CA THR A 23 3.88 6.51 11.95
C THR A 23 2.72 5.59 11.66
N TRP A 24 1.56 5.83 12.23
CA TRP A 24 0.33 5.08 11.97
C TRP A 24 -0.69 5.95 11.24
N SER A 25 -1.31 5.38 10.24
CA SER A 25 -2.43 5.99 9.52
C SER A 25 -3.27 4.86 8.95
N LEU A 26 -4.49 4.75 9.40
CA LEU A 26 -5.47 3.84 8.85
C LEU A 26 -6.85 4.42 9.14
N TYR A 27 -7.65 4.57 8.09
CA TYR A 27 -8.99 5.13 8.17
C TYR A 27 -9.98 4.17 7.51
N GLU A 28 -11.21 4.23 7.97
CA GLU A 28 -12.34 3.51 7.41
C GLU A 28 -13.46 4.50 7.08
N VAL A 29 -14.08 4.31 5.92
CA VAL A 29 -15.25 5.08 5.52
C VAL A 29 -16.47 4.41 6.11
N ASP A 30 -17.29 5.15 6.84
CA ASP A 30 -18.56 4.67 7.36
C ASP A 30 -19.63 4.81 6.28
N GLU A 31 -19.93 3.71 5.59
CA GLU A 31 -20.92 3.67 4.51
C GLU A 31 -22.38 3.89 5.01
N ASN A 32 -22.62 3.83 6.33
CA ASN A 32 -23.96 3.97 6.91
C ASN A 32 -24.28 5.38 7.37
N SER A 33 -23.39 6.34 7.21
CA SER A 33 -23.64 7.73 7.57
C SER A 33 -24.03 8.54 6.33
N GLU A 34 -25.09 9.36 6.43
CA GLU A 34 -25.52 10.29 5.37
C GLU A 34 -24.41 11.32 5.01
N GLU A 35 -23.46 11.54 5.91
CA GLU A 35 -22.21 12.26 5.68
C GLU A 35 -21.06 11.24 5.69
N GLU A 36 -20.15 11.28 4.70
CA GLU A 36 -18.93 10.46 4.70
C GLU A 36 -18.11 10.72 5.96
N LYS A 37 -18.41 9.97 7.02
CA LYS A 37 -17.63 10.04 8.26
C LYS A 37 -16.42 9.10 8.14
N HIS A 38 -15.26 9.70 8.29
CA HIS A 38 -13.99 8.99 8.29
C HIS A 38 -13.60 8.66 9.73
N ARG A 39 -13.52 7.36 10.03
CA ARG A 39 -13.10 6.89 11.34
C ARG A 39 -11.64 6.46 11.30
N GLU A 40 -10.81 7.06 12.17
CA GLU A 40 -9.45 6.59 12.36
C GLU A 40 -9.45 5.24 13.10
N LEU A 41 -8.80 4.27 12.50
CA LEU A 41 -8.57 2.96 13.10
C LEU A 41 -7.25 2.97 13.88
N LYS A 42 -7.35 2.94 15.19
CA LYS A 42 -6.17 2.89 16.07
C LYS A 42 -5.36 1.61 15.87
N PRO A 43 -4.03 1.67 16.07
CA PRO A 43 -3.19 0.47 15.98
C PRO A 43 -3.59 -0.54 17.06
N LEU A 44 -3.63 -1.81 16.71
CA LEU A 44 -3.88 -2.90 17.65
C LEU A 44 -2.73 -3.02 18.65
N THR A 45 -3.06 -3.28 19.91
CA THR A 45 -2.09 -3.62 20.95
C THR A 45 -1.98 -5.14 21.07
N PHE A 46 -0.77 -5.67 21.05
CA PHE A 46 -0.48 -7.08 21.20
C PHE A 46 -0.39 -7.48 22.68
N CYS A 47 -0.41 -8.79 22.96
CA CYS A 47 -0.36 -9.33 24.32
C CYS A 47 0.91 -8.93 25.11
N ASN A 48 2.01 -8.59 24.41
CA ASN A 48 3.25 -8.09 24.99
C ASN A 48 3.28 -6.58 25.23
N GLY A 49 2.15 -5.88 25.07
CA GLY A 49 2.03 -4.43 25.23
C GLY A 49 2.50 -3.58 24.05
N LYS A 50 3.18 -4.16 23.05
CA LYS A 50 3.56 -3.44 21.82
C LYS A 50 2.33 -3.21 20.95
N THR A 51 2.38 -2.13 20.18
CA THR A 51 1.35 -1.81 19.19
C THR A 51 1.85 -2.07 17.77
N GLN A 52 0.92 -2.17 16.81
CA GLN A 52 1.29 -2.20 15.39
C GLN A 52 2.14 -0.99 14.98
N GLN A 53 1.86 0.17 15.58
CA GLN A 53 2.64 1.38 15.33
C GLN A 53 4.08 1.24 15.80
N ASP A 54 4.33 0.56 16.92
CA ASP A 54 5.69 0.33 17.42
C ASP A 54 6.46 -0.62 16.50
N VAL A 55 5.78 -1.63 15.95
CA VAL A 55 6.39 -2.51 14.93
C VAL A 55 6.76 -1.73 13.67
N VAL A 56 5.90 -0.80 13.20
CA VAL A 56 6.23 0.08 12.06
C VAL A 56 7.47 0.91 12.37
N LYS A 57 7.59 1.49 13.58
CA LYS A 57 8.76 2.27 14.00
C LYS A 57 10.02 1.41 14.01
N GLU A 58 9.95 0.21 14.59
CA GLU A 58 11.09 -0.71 14.64
C GLU A 58 11.58 -1.07 13.23
N ILE A 59 10.67 -1.34 12.29
CA ILE A 59 11.02 -1.63 10.90
C ILE A 59 11.69 -0.41 10.24
N LEU A 60 11.15 0.79 10.43
CA LEU A 60 11.71 2.01 9.84
C LEU A 60 13.10 2.32 10.40
N ASN A 61 13.29 2.14 11.71
CA ASN A 61 14.60 2.30 12.36
C ASN A 61 15.62 1.31 11.79
N ALA A 62 15.25 0.03 11.68
CA ALA A 62 16.13 -0.97 11.10
C ALA A 62 16.53 -0.65 9.65
N ILE A 63 15.62 -0.06 8.86
CA ILE A 63 15.94 0.42 7.50
C ILE A 63 16.93 1.59 7.56
N GLU A 64 16.75 2.54 8.48
CA GLU A 64 17.66 3.69 8.66
C GLU A 64 19.05 3.25 9.14
N GLU A 65 19.14 2.19 9.93
CA GLU A 65 20.39 1.56 10.35
C GLU A 65 21.08 0.78 9.21
N GLY A 66 20.45 0.68 8.04
CA GLY A 66 21.02 0.05 6.84
C GLY A 66 20.72 -1.44 6.70
N HIS A 67 19.81 -1.99 7.51
CA HIS A 67 19.39 -3.38 7.37
C HIS A 67 18.64 -3.58 6.05
N LYS A 68 19.13 -4.50 5.20
CA LYS A 68 18.55 -4.79 3.89
C LYS A 68 17.42 -5.83 3.94
N ILE A 69 17.43 -6.67 4.97
CA ILE A 69 16.47 -7.76 5.16
C ILE A 69 15.95 -7.67 6.59
N ILE A 70 14.63 -7.61 6.74
CA ILE A 70 13.95 -7.52 8.02
C ILE A 70 12.87 -8.59 8.04
N PHE A 71 12.91 -9.47 9.02
CA PHE A 71 11.89 -10.48 9.23
C PHE A 71 10.89 -10.03 10.29
N VAL A 72 9.61 -9.99 9.92
CA VAL A 72 8.50 -9.66 10.83
C VAL A 72 7.70 -10.92 11.09
N HIS A 73 7.83 -11.48 12.28
CA HIS A 73 7.05 -12.65 12.69
C HIS A 73 5.75 -12.22 13.39
N GLY A 74 4.63 -12.78 12.95
CA GLY A 74 3.32 -12.51 13.54
C GLY A 74 2.29 -13.55 13.10
N VAL A 75 1.41 -13.93 14.02
CA VAL A 75 0.31 -14.86 13.75
C VAL A 75 -0.75 -14.26 12.81
N CYS A 76 -1.68 -15.06 12.32
CA CYS A 76 -2.82 -14.57 11.54
C CYS A 76 -3.65 -13.58 12.38
N GLY A 77 -4.21 -12.56 11.72
CA GLY A 77 -5.03 -11.55 12.38
C GLY A 77 -4.28 -10.39 13.05
N THR A 78 -2.93 -10.42 13.13
CA THR A 78 -2.14 -9.32 13.71
C THR A 78 -2.06 -8.06 12.85
N GLY A 79 -2.73 -8.05 11.70
CA GLY A 79 -2.78 -6.89 10.81
C GLY A 79 -1.46 -6.60 10.08
N LYS A 80 -0.69 -7.64 9.71
CA LYS A 80 0.56 -7.52 8.95
C LYS A 80 0.42 -6.66 7.68
N SER A 81 -0.73 -6.74 7.02
CA SER A 81 -1.03 -5.92 5.83
C SER A 81 -1.05 -4.42 6.15
N ALA A 82 -1.70 -4.04 7.25
CA ALA A 82 -1.76 -2.65 7.70
C ALA A 82 -0.36 -2.14 8.12
N ILE A 83 0.43 -2.98 8.78
CA ILE A 83 1.84 -2.69 9.12
C ILE A 83 2.65 -2.45 7.84
N ALA A 84 2.58 -3.38 6.86
CA ALA A 84 3.29 -3.28 5.59
C ALA A 84 2.92 -2.01 4.81
N LEU A 85 1.64 -1.64 4.77
CA LEU A 85 1.17 -0.43 4.09
C LEU A 85 1.60 0.85 4.83
N ASN A 86 1.67 0.85 6.17
CA ASN A 86 2.20 1.99 6.92
C ASN A 86 3.70 2.17 6.71
N VAL A 87 4.47 1.08 6.61
CA VAL A 87 5.87 1.13 6.20
C VAL A 87 5.99 1.67 4.77
N ALA A 88 5.21 1.12 3.82
CA ALA A 88 5.19 1.56 2.42
C ALA A 88 4.87 3.05 2.27
N ARG A 89 3.93 3.56 3.08
CA ARG A 89 3.55 4.98 3.12
C ARG A 89 4.73 5.89 3.46
N LYS A 90 5.60 5.45 4.37
CA LYS A 90 6.80 6.21 4.80
C LYS A 90 7.94 6.12 3.79
N LEU A 91 8.09 4.97 3.13
CA LEU A 91 9.15 4.75 2.15
C LEU A 91 8.83 5.33 0.76
N GLY A 92 7.59 5.68 0.48
CA GLY A 92 7.18 6.20 -0.82
C GLY A 92 6.89 5.10 -1.84
N LYS A 93 7.72 4.95 -2.89
CA LYS A 93 7.52 3.91 -3.90
C LYS A 93 7.90 2.54 -3.35
N THR A 94 6.92 1.67 -3.17
CA THR A 94 7.10 0.35 -2.55
C THR A 94 6.31 -0.71 -3.31
N SER A 95 6.83 -1.92 -3.37
CA SER A 95 6.13 -3.09 -3.91
C SER A 95 5.84 -4.07 -2.80
N VAL A 96 4.57 -4.47 -2.66
CA VAL A 96 4.12 -5.52 -1.74
C VAL A 96 3.84 -6.77 -2.56
N VAL A 97 4.64 -7.82 -2.35
CA VAL A 97 4.50 -9.09 -3.06
C VAL A 97 3.76 -10.08 -2.17
N VAL A 98 2.71 -10.69 -2.70
CA VAL A 98 1.91 -11.69 -1.97
C VAL A 98 1.84 -13.00 -2.76
N PRO A 99 1.89 -14.16 -2.08
CA PRO A 99 2.05 -15.45 -2.75
C PRO A 99 0.79 -15.94 -3.46
N VAL A 100 -0.40 -15.46 -3.09
CA VAL A 100 -1.67 -15.95 -3.61
C VAL A 100 -2.59 -14.83 -4.11
N LYS A 101 -3.35 -15.12 -5.17
CA LYS A 101 -4.31 -14.17 -5.76
C LYS A 101 -5.40 -13.73 -4.77
N GLY A 102 -5.81 -14.60 -3.85
CA GLY A 102 -6.78 -14.27 -2.81
C GLY A 102 -6.32 -13.10 -1.94
N LEU A 103 -5.04 -13.07 -1.54
CA LEU A 103 -4.47 -11.94 -0.82
C LEU A 103 -4.41 -10.66 -1.66
N GLN A 104 -4.09 -10.76 -2.97
CA GLN A 104 -4.15 -9.60 -3.87
C GLN A 104 -5.56 -9.01 -3.94
N ALA A 105 -6.57 -9.88 -4.09
CA ALA A 105 -7.96 -9.47 -4.10
C ALA A 105 -8.40 -8.84 -2.77
N GLN A 106 -7.92 -9.38 -1.65
CA GLN A 106 -8.17 -8.82 -0.32
C GLN A 106 -7.55 -7.43 -0.17
N TYR A 107 -6.29 -7.23 -0.57
CA TYR A 107 -5.67 -5.90 -0.56
C TYR A 107 -6.47 -4.89 -1.37
N LYS A 108 -6.94 -5.30 -2.55
CA LYS A 108 -7.78 -4.46 -3.40
C LYS A 108 -9.09 -4.11 -2.69
N LYS A 109 -9.82 -5.11 -2.21
CA LYS A 109 -11.10 -4.92 -1.52
C LYS A 109 -10.96 -4.04 -0.28
N ASP A 110 -9.95 -4.32 0.56
CA ASP A 110 -9.82 -3.66 1.85
C ASP A 110 -9.28 -2.22 1.71
N TYR A 111 -8.40 -1.94 0.75
CA TYR A 111 -7.64 -0.68 0.70
C TYR A 111 -7.88 0.19 -0.56
N GLU A 112 -8.63 -0.26 -1.55
CA GLU A 112 -9.16 0.59 -2.62
C GLU A 112 -10.59 1.08 -2.32
N GLY A 113 -11.30 0.39 -1.41
CA GLY A 113 -12.69 0.69 -1.03
C GLY A 113 -12.77 1.35 0.33
N ASN A 114 -13.12 0.56 1.33
CA ASN A 114 -13.59 1.06 2.62
C ASN A 114 -12.46 1.60 3.51
N LYS A 115 -11.21 1.13 3.33
CA LYS A 115 -10.07 1.55 4.15
C LYS A 115 -9.05 2.29 3.30
N TYR A 116 -8.38 3.26 3.91
CA TYR A 116 -7.33 4.00 3.26
C TYR A 116 -6.28 4.50 4.26
N LEU A 117 -5.13 4.89 3.75
CA LEU A 117 -4.06 5.50 4.50
C LEU A 117 -3.80 6.91 3.96
N LEU A 118 -3.47 7.84 4.83
CA LEU A 118 -3.05 9.18 4.44
C LEU A 118 -1.53 9.29 4.44
N LYS A 119 -0.99 9.89 3.41
CA LYS A 119 0.41 10.32 3.35
C LYS A 119 0.64 11.51 4.30
N GLU A 120 1.88 11.92 4.47
CA GLU A 120 2.23 13.08 5.30
C GLU A 120 1.66 14.41 4.80
N ASN A 121 1.45 14.52 3.49
CA ASN A 121 0.83 15.68 2.85
C ASN A 121 -0.71 15.68 2.90
N GLY A 122 -1.33 14.70 3.57
CA GLY A 122 -2.78 14.57 3.66
C GLY A 122 -3.44 13.81 2.50
N ASP A 123 -2.71 13.51 1.41
CA ASP A 123 -3.26 12.75 0.30
C ASP A 123 -3.47 11.27 0.65
N ARG A 124 -4.47 10.64 0.06
CA ARG A 124 -4.65 9.19 0.16
C ARG A 124 -3.48 8.44 -0.50
N LEU A 125 -3.01 7.38 0.15
CA LEU A 125 -2.03 6.48 -0.43
C LEU A 125 -2.66 5.73 -1.60
N LYS A 126 -2.12 5.94 -2.80
CA LYS A 126 -2.59 5.23 -3.99
C LYS A 126 -1.97 3.84 -4.04
N ILE A 127 -2.82 2.83 -4.06
CA ILE A 127 -2.45 1.42 -4.16
C ILE A 127 -2.86 0.93 -5.54
N SER A 128 -1.96 0.23 -6.24
CA SER A 128 -2.25 -0.38 -7.54
C SER A 128 -1.93 -1.87 -7.46
N VAL A 129 -2.87 -2.71 -7.83
CA VAL A 129 -2.70 -4.16 -7.82
C VAL A 129 -2.31 -4.64 -9.22
N MET A 130 -1.13 -5.26 -9.32
CA MET A 130 -0.65 -5.88 -10.55
C MET A 130 -0.81 -7.40 -10.46
N THR A 131 -1.47 -7.97 -11.44
CA THR A 131 -1.63 -9.42 -11.56
C THR A 131 -0.88 -9.95 -12.77
N GLY A 132 -0.62 -11.26 -12.79
CA GLY A 132 0.05 -11.90 -13.93
C GLY A 132 -0.75 -11.72 -15.24
N ARG A 133 -0.05 -11.69 -16.36
CA ARG A 133 -0.60 -11.43 -17.72
C ARG A 133 -1.86 -12.23 -18.05
N LYS A 134 -1.93 -13.50 -17.68
CA LYS A 134 -3.11 -14.35 -17.92
C LYS A 134 -4.38 -13.95 -17.14
N ASN A 135 -4.31 -12.94 -16.28
CA ASN A 135 -5.49 -12.40 -15.60
C ASN A 135 -6.04 -11.14 -16.28
N HIS A 136 -5.40 -10.69 -17.35
CA HIS A 136 -5.82 -9.50 -18.10
C HIS A 136 -6.35 -9.90 -19.46
N VAL A 137 -7.48 -9.31 -19.84
CA VAL A 137 -8.03 -9.43 -21.19
C VAL A 137 -7.18 -8.58 -22.14
N CYS A 138 -6.83 -9.13 -23.29
CA CYS A 138 -6.14 -8.36 -24.31
C CYS A 138 -7.09 -7.32 -24.92
N LYS A 139 -6.84 -6.05 -24.69
CA LYS A 139 -7.66 -4.96 -25.22
C LYS A 139 -7.74 -5.00 -26.75
N PHE A 140 -6.61 -5.23 -27.42
CA PHE A 140 -6.56 -5.35 -28.89
C PHE A 140 -7.51 -6.43 -29.39
N LEU A 141 -7.47 -7.62 -28.78
CA LEU A 141 -8.34 -8.73 -29.17
C LEU A 141 -9.81 -8.44 -28.87
N LYS A 142 -10.08 -7.76 -27.76
CA LYS A 142 -11.43 -7.33 -27.40
C LYS A 142 -11.99 -6.32 -28.41
N ASP A 143 -11.18 -5.36 -28.80
CA ASP A 143 -11.60 -4.28 -29.71
C ASP A 143 -11.70 -4.77 -31.17
N ASN A 144 -11.00 -5.86 -31.56
CA ASN A 144 -10.97 -6.44 -32.89
C ASN A 144 -11.69 -7.80 -33.01
N GLN A 145 -12.66 -8.09 -32.16
CA GLN A 145 -13.37 -9.37 -32.15
C GLN A 145 -14.01 -9.76 -33.49
N SER A 146 -14.49 -8.77 -34.24
CA SER A 146 -15.10 -8.98 -35.56
C SER A 146 -14.09 -9.41 -36.64
N ALA A 147 -12.82 -9.03 -36.48
CA ALA A 147 -11.76 -9.32 -37.44
C ALA A 147 -11.07 -10.67 -37.20
N ILE A 148 -11.23 -11.26 -36.01
CA ILE A 148 -10.52 -12.49 -35.64
C ILE A 148 -11.55 -13.58 -35.30
N PRO A 149 -11.91 -14.48 -36.24
CA PRO A 149 -12.99 -15.44 -36.08
C PRO A 149 -12.86 -16.38 -34.87
N ARG A 150 -11.63 -16.73 -34.47
CA ARG A 150 -11.35 -17.58 -33.29
C ARG A 150 -11.74 -16.93 -31.95
N ILE A 151 -11.89 -15.61 -31.91
CA ILE A 151 -12.15 -14.86 -30.67
C ILE A 151 -13.65 -14.57 -30.48
N LYS A 152 -14.48 -14.76 -31.50
CA LYS A 152 -15.92 -14.53 -31.42
C LYS A 152 -16.62 -15.30 -30.28
N GLN A 153 -16.04 -16.40 -29.83
CA GLN A 153 -16.64 -17.25 -28.79
C GLN A 153 -16.08 -16.97 -27.38
N GLU A 154 -14.94 -16.29 -27.25
CA GLU A 154 -14.23 -16.11 -25.97
C GLU A 154 -13.95 -14.64 -25.68
N ILE A 155 -14.98 -13.86 -25.40
CA ILE A 155 -14.85 -12.44 -25.02
C ILE A 155 -13.92 -12.24 -23.83
N ASN A 156 -13.76 -13.26 -23.01
CA ASN A 156 -12.89 -13.29 -21.82
C ASN A 156 -11.65 -14.17 -22.01
N ALA A 157 -11.31 -14.54 -23.24
CA ALA A 157 -10.11 -15.31 -23.48
C ALA A 157 -8.88 -14.60 -22.91
N LYS A 158 -8.15 -15.29 -22.06
CA LYS A 158 -6.95 -14.76 -21.46
C LYS A 158 -5.83 -14.83 -22.51
N LEU A 159 -4.95 -13.84 -22.51
CA LEU A 159 -3.83 -13.78 -23.44
C LEU A 159 -3.05 -15.10 -23.56
N HIS A 160 -2.91 -15.81 -22.45
CA HIS A 160 -2.26 -17.11 -22.39
C HIS A 160 -2.93 -18.17 -23.27
N ASP A 161 -4.28 -18.23 -23.23
CA ASP A 161 -5.05 -19.28 -23.93
C ASP A 161 -5.06 -19.07 -25.44
N ILE A 162 -4.85 -17.81 -25.85
CA ILE A 162 -4.79 -17.43 -27.27
C ILE A 162 -3.43 -17.77 -27.90
N PHE A 163 -2.33 -17.58 -27.16
CA PHE A 163 -0.98 -17.83 -27.68
C PHE A 163 -0.56 -19.30 -27.54
N GLU A 164 -1.17 -20.10 -26.69
CA GLU A 164 -0.87 -21.53 -26.59
C GLU A 164 -1.65 -22.40 -27.57
N GLY A 165 -2.52 -21.82 -28.40
CA GLY A 165 -3.21 -22.55 -29.48
C GLY A 165 -4.21 -23.59 -29.00
N LYS A 166 -4.71 -23.49 -27.77
CA LYS A 166 -5.75 -24.36 -27.21
C LYS A 166 -7.15 -23.84 -27.50
#